data_5d565c917a8a9225fb7058ae94a422ba
#
_entry.id   5d565c917a8a9225fb7058ae94a422ba
#
_cell.length_a   1.000
_cell.length_b   1.000
_cell.length_c   1.000
_cell.angle_alpha   90.00
_cell.angle_beta   90.00
_cell.angle_gamma   90.00
#
_symmetry.space_group_name_H-M   'P 1'
#
loop_
_entity.id
_entity.type
_entity.pdbx_description
1 polymer ?
#
loop_
_entity_poly.entity_id
_entity_poly.type
_entity_poly.pdbx_seq_one_letter_code
_entity_poly.pdbx_strand_id
1 'polypeptide(L)'
;MTVAIKRMIMDVLKPREVSLVEFTSTVCKAGGVEEVDVIVREVDAMTETIKLTLLGSSIRFDDVTKTLKEQGMAIRGIDEITVARVKKA
;
A
#
# COMPACT_ATOMS: atom_id res chain seq x y z
N MET A 1 -10.65 20.29 12.67
CA MET A 1 -9.46 19.44 12.83
C MET A 1 -9.68 18.15 12.06
N THR A 2 -8.75 17.78 11.21
CA THR A 2 -8.83 16.56 10.44
C THR A 2 -7.75 15.58 10.86
N VAL A 3 -7.88 14.35 10.43
CA VAL A 3 -6.85 13.33 10.65
C VAL A 3 -6.30 12.89 9.30
N ALA A 4 -5.05 12.43 9.28
CA ALA A 4 -4.41 11.93 8.09
C ALA A 4 -3.68 10.64 8.40
N ILE A 5 -3.73 9.71 7.44
CA ILE A 5 -2.96 8.48 7.54
C ILE A 5 -1.53 8.79 7.08
N LYS A 6 -0.57 8.53 7.96
CA LYS A 6 0.85 8.82 7.70
C LYS A 6 1.63 7.58 7.28
N ARG A 7 1.20 6.42 7.75
CA ARG A 7 1.91 5.17 7.53
C ARG A 7 0.94 3.99 7.59
N MET A 8 1.11 3.04 6.70
CA MET A 8 0.34 1.80 6.72
C MET A 8 1.24 0.63 6.37
N ILE A 9 1.04 -0.48 7.06
CA ILE A 9 1.65 -1.74 6.70
C ILE A 9 0.52 -2.74 6.46
N MET A 10 0.49 -3.29 5.25
CA MET A 10 -0.57 -4.21 4.82
C MET A 10 0.01 -5.54 4.38
N ASP A 11 -0.76 -6.59 4.63
CA ASP A 11 -0.49 -7.92 4.11
C ASP A 11 -1.28 -8.05 2.80
N VAL A 12 -0.57 -8.25 1.69
CA VAL A 12 -1.15 -8.23 0.35
C VAL A 12 -0.75 -9.49 -0.41
N LEU A 13 -1.69 -10.06 -1.13
CA LEU A 13 -1.43 -11.17 -2.02
C LEU A 13 -1.25 -10.63 -3.44
N LYS A 14 -0.08 -10.87 -4.01
CA LYS A 14 0.31 -10.37 -5.33
C LYS A 14 0.43 -11.54 -6.31
N PRO A 15 -0.17 -11.43 -7.53
CA PRO A 15 0.12 -12.42 -8.58
C PRO A 15 1.61 -12.40 -8.91
N ARG A 16 2.21 -13.57 -9.07
CA ARG A 16 3.65 -13.67 -9.37
C ARG A 16 4.05 -12.96 -10.64
N GLU A 17 3.17 -12.97 -11.64
CA GLU A 17 3.46 -12.38 -12.96
C GLU A 17 3.52 -10.85 -12.93
N VAL A 18 2.95 -10.21 -11.92
CA VAL A 18 2.98 -8.75 -11.82
C VAL A 18 4.37 -8.32 -11.37
N SER A 19 4.98 -7.41 -12.14
CA SER A 19 6.32 -6.89 -11.85
C SER A 19 6.31 -6.12 -10.54
N LEU A 20 7.22 -6.47 -9.64
CA LEU A 20 7.37 -5.78 -8.37
C LEU A 20 7.74 -4.30 -8.58
N VAL A 21 8.60 -4.03 -9.56
CA VAL A 21 9.03 -2.66 -9.86
C VAL A 21 7.88 -1.82 -10.39
N GLU A 22 7.12 -2.35 -11.36
CA GLU A 22 5.98 -1.63 -11.93
C GLU A 22 4.87 -1.45 -10.90
N PHE A 23 4.59 -2.48 -10.12
CA PHE A 23 3.58 -2.43 -9.07
C PHE A 23 3.89 -1.34 -8.05
N THR A 24 5.11 -1.32 -7.51
CA THR A 24 5.48 -0.32 -6.49
C THR A 24 5.46 1.08 -7.07
N SER A 25 5.92 1.25 -8.31
CA SER A 25 5.89 2.55 -8.98
C SER A 25 4.46 3.07 -9.13
N THR A 26 3.53 2.18 -9.49
CA THR A 26 2.13 2.56 -9.66
C THR A 26 1.48 2.90 -8.32
N VAL A 27 1.74 2.10 -7.28
CA VAL A 27 1.19 2.36 -5.94
C VAL A 27 1.72 3.69 -5.39
N CYS A 28 2.97 4.02 -5.69
CA CYS A 28 3.57 5.27 -5.23
C CYS A 28 2.89 6.51 -5.82
N LYS A 29 2.10 6.34 -6.87
CA LYS A 29 1.32 7.43 -7.48
C LYS A 29 -0.07 7.57 -6.88
N ALA A 30 -0.48 6.66 -6.01
CA ALA A 30 -1.78 6.75 -5.36
C ALA A 30 -1.82 7.98 -4.45
N GLY A 31 -3.01 8.54 -4.27
CA GLY A 31 -3.18 9.81 -3.56
C GLY A 31 -2.55 9.81 -2.18
N GLY A 32 -1.66 10.76 -1.94
CA GLY A 32 -1.02 10.97 -0.65
C GLY A 32 0.14 10.05 -0.34
N VAL A 33 0.40 9.04 -1.17
CA VAL A 33 1.53 8.13 -0.98
C VAL A 33 2.81 8.80 -1.48
N GLU A 34 3.83 8.83 -0.64
CA GLU A 34 5.12 9.45 -0.96
C GLU A 34 6.25 8.44 -1.03
N GLU A 35 6.11 7.32 -0.33
CA GLU A 35 7.12 6.28 -0.32
C GLU A 35 6.46 4.92 -0.20
N VAL A 36 6.98 3.93 -0.91
CA VAL A 36 6.48 2.56 -0.90
C VAL A 36 7.64 1.62 -0.64
N ASP A 37 7.46 0.72 0.33
CA ASP A 37 8.42 -0.33 0.63
C ASP A 37 7.69 -1.67 0.54
N VAL A 38 8.33 -2.66 -0.06
CA VAL A 38 7.75 -3.99 -0.22
C VAL A 38 8.74 -5.05 0.20
N ILE A 39 8.28 -5.97 1.03
CA ILE A 39 9.04 -7.16 1.40
C ILE A 39 8.25 -8.38 0.92
N VAL A 40 8.88 -9.23 0.11
CA VAL A 40 8.29 -10.48 -0.33
C VAL A 40 8.52 -11.51 0.79
N ARG A 41 7.42 -12.04 1.34
CA ARG A 41 7.47 -12.94 2.49
C ARG A 41 7.41 -14.40 2.08
N GLU A 42 6.53 -14.72 1.15
CA GLU A 42 6.34 -16.09 0.68
C GLU A 42 6.09 -16.09 -0.83
N VAL A 43 6.57 -17.12 -1.50
CA VAL A 43 6.38 -17.28 -2.94
C VAL A 43 5.76 -18.65 -3.19
N ASP A 44 4.58 -18.65 -3.79
CA ASP A 44 3.91 -19.86 -4.26
C ASP A 44 3.95 -19.93 -5.78
N ALA A 45 3.35 -20.99 -6.35
CA ALA A 45 3.36 -21.18 -7.79
C ALA A 45 2.72 -20.01 -8.56
N MET A 46 1.64 -19.44 -8.04
CA MET A 46 0.86 -18.40 -8.74
C MET A 46 0.90 -17.05 -8.04
N THR A 47 1.27 -16.99 -6.78
CA THR A 47 1.16 -15.77 -5.99
C THR A 47 2.37 -15.55 -5.09
N GLU A 48 2.51 -14.31 -4.63
CA GLU A 48 3.49 -13.93 -3.62
C GLU A 48 2.76 -13.20 -2.50
N THR A 49 3.07 -13.56 -1.26
CA THR A 49 2.59 -12.80 -0.11
C THR A 49 3.61 -11.70 0.17
N ILE A 50 3.15 -10.46 0.18
CA ILE A 50 4.03 -9.33 0.38
C ILE A 50 3.59 -8.50 1.59
N LYS A 51 4.56 -7.86 2.22
CA LYS A 51 4.31 -6.84 3.23
C LYS A 51 4.53 -5.49 2.55
N LEU A 52 3.47 -4.71 2.46
CA LEU A 52 3.47 -3.43 1.77
C LEU A 52 3.44 -2.31 2.81
N THR A 53 4.48 -1.48 2.83
CA THR A 53 4.55 -0.33 3.72
C THR A 53 4.39 0.94 2.89
N LEU A 54 3.43 1.77 3.29
CA LEU A 54 3.16 3.05 2.65
C LEU A 54 3.44 4.18 3.63
N LEU A 55 4.13 5.20 3.16
CA LEU A 55 4.43 6.40 3.93
C LEU A 55 3.95 7.61 3.13
N GLY A 56 3.45 8.60 3.84
CA GLY A 56 3.01 9.84 3.21
C GLY A 56 2.55 10.87 4.23
N SER A 57 2.14 12.02 3.75
CA SER A 57 1.63 13.08 4.61
C SER A 57 0.12 12.97 4.82
N SER A 58 -0.59 12.40 3.85
CA SER A 58 -2.03 12.23 3.92
C SER A 58 -2.45 11.15 2.92
N ILE A 59 -2.25 9.91 3.28
CA ILE A 59 -2.52 8.77 2.40
C ILE A 59 -4.02 8.60 2.21
N ARG A 60 -4.44 8.51 0.97
CA ARG A 60 -5.84 8.29 0.62
C ARG A 60 -6.08 6.80 0.44
N PHE A 61 -6.65 6.20 1.46
CA PHE A 61 -6.86 4.76 1.51
C PHE A 61 -7.71 4.25 0.34
N ASP A 62 -8.74 5.02 -0.04
CA ASP A 62 -9.61 4.67 -1.16
C ASP A 62 -8.83 4.56 -2.47
N ASP A 63 -7.92 5.51 -2.72
CA ASP A 63 -7.07 5.47 -3.92
C ASP A 63 -6.12 4.29 -3.89
N VAL A 64 -5.57 4.00 -2.72
CA VAL A 64 -4.66 2.85 -2.54
C VAL A 64 -5.39 1.54 -2.83
N THR A 65 -6.56 1.35 -2.25
CA THR A 65 -7.32 0.11 -2.45
C THR A 65 -7.74 -0.06 -3.90
N LYS A 66 -8.15 1.03 -4.55
CA LYS A 66 -8.52 1.01 -5.96
C LYS A 66 -7.33 0.62 -6.83
N THR A 67 -6.17 1.24 -6.59
CA THR A 67 -4.95 0.95 -7.33
C THR A 67 -4.53 -0.51 -7.18
N LEU A 68 -4.58 -1.04 -5.96
CA LEU A 68 -4.23 -2.44 -5.71
C LEU A 68 -5.18 -3.38 -6.43
N LYS A 69 -6.47 -3.12 -6.36
CA LYS A 69 -7.49 -3.93 -7.05
C LYS A 69 -7.27 -3.93 -8.56
N GLU A 70 -6.98 -2.78 -9.14
CA GLU A 70 -6.76 -2.64 -10.59
C GLU A 70 -5.56 -3.46 -11.05
N GLN A 71 -4.62 -3.72 -10.15
CA GLN A 71 -3.44 -4.52 -10.46
C GLN A 71 -3.60 -6.00 -10.10
N GLY A 72 -4.80 -6.41 -9.72
CA GLY A 72 -5.09 -7.80 -9.37
C GLY A 72 -4.61 -8.21 -7.99
N MET A 73 -4.32 -7.26 -7.13
CA MET A 73 -3.87 -7.52 -5.75
C MET A 73 -5.06 -7.78 -4.83
N ALA A 74 -4.84 -8.61 -3.81
CA ALA A 74 -5.82 -8.81 -2.75
C ALA A 74 -5.24 -8.37 -1.42
N ILE A 75 -5.92 -7.45 -0.74
CA ILE A 75 -5.51 -7.01 0.60
C ILE A 75 -6.02 -8.06 1.58
N ARG A 76 -5.12 -8.67 2.34
CA ARG A 76 -5.46 -9.70 3.32
C ARG A 76 -5.65 -9.13 4.71
N GLY A 77 -5.02 -8.00 4.99
CA GLY A 77 -5.18 -7.34 6.27
C GLY A 77 -4.30 -6.11 6.39
N ILE A 78 -4.57 -5.33 7.42
CA ILE A 78 -3.75 -4.18 7.79
C ILE A 78 -3.04 -4.56 9.08
N ASP A 79 -1.70 -4.60 9.03
CA ASP A 79 -0.89 -5.00 10.18
C ASP A 79 -0.58 -3.81 11.09
N GLU A 80 -0.44 -2.63 10.50
CA GLU A 80 -0.09 -1.43 11.26
C GLU A 80 -0.62 -0.19 10.54
N ILE A 81 -1.07 0.78 11.32
CA ILE A 81 -1.51 2.06 10.77
C ILE A 81 -1.12 3.19 11.72
N THR A 82 -0.63 4.29 11.15
CA THR A 82 -0.34 5.50 11.90
C THR A 82 -1.23 6.61 11.38
N VAL A 83 -2.02 7.19 12.26
CA VAL A 83 -2.92 8.30 11.96
C VAL A 83 -2.57 9.45 12.88
N ALA A 84 -2.51 10.65 12.33
CA ALA A 84 -2.18 11.83 13.08
C ALA A 84 -3.20 12.95 12.82
N ARG A 85 -3.38 13.82 13.80
CA ARG A 85 -4.20 15.02 13.60
C ARG A 85 -3.40 16.04 12.82
N VAL A 86 -4.06 16.68 11.86
CA VAL A 86 -3.44 17.69 11.01
C VAL A 86 -4.04 19.03 11.41
N LYS A 87 -3.15 19.97 11.76
CA LYS A 87 -3.57 21.33 12.05
C LYS A 87 -3.78 22.06 10.73
N LYS A 88 -4.89 22.77 10.62
CA LYS A 88 -5.07 23.71 9.51
C LYS A 88 -4.18 24.91 9.77
N ALA A 89 -3.44 25.26 8.74
CA ALA A 89 -2.68 26.51 8.76
C ALA A 89 -3.60 27.72 8.69
#